data_181da95353b96df4f278ab3c255562a8
#
_entry.id   181da95353b96df4f278ab3c255562a8
#
_cell.length_a   1.000
_cell.length_b   1.000
_cell.length_c   1.000
_cell.angle_alpha   90.00
_cell.angle_beta   90.00
_cell.angle_gamma   90.00
#
_symmetry.space_group_name_H-M   'P 1'
#
loop_
_entity.id
_entity.type
_entity.pdbx_description
1 polymer ?
#
loop_
_entity_poly.entity_id
_entity_poly.type
_entity_poly.pdbx_seq_one_letter_code
_entity_poly.pdbx_strand_id
1 'polypeptide(L)'
;MPSVLHDSQLTREQRAIVELRPDRHHLIMGPPGSGKTQVLLHRARWLRQTYKTPPEGFCVLVYTNVLTYFLRQSLEFLGIPKENVRTFDDWCAELWDQFVRKPKPRTLPDRRGRSFIDFAAVRAGVLQSLQSGGGLSARVPQPKSFLDFVLVDEGQDLDATAYGILRQMTRHLTVFADARQQIFEGGASVSEMQQHLALTGQSASLLPAYRNSPDIAKLASYFGNAYDGMNYLAQERQKPCLYVAADWEDEMDKLADVLRERRLLNHKCGIIVPTNRDLFSVTNKLKERGIEVHQAIAVRRGGTPPDFDSLTPIIASYHNAKGLTFDCVLLPKLVENNFQRVTGERRRRLLLVGITRATQWVYLSTVRGWELGDQDIFRQATVNGDLFVKESAATTPLATASVEVPPSTDDEPSFL
;
A
#
# COMPACT_ATOMS: atom_id res chain seq x y z
N MET A 1 -14.44 9.80 7.47
CA MET A 1 -14.27 9.54 6.03
C MET A 1 -12.87 9.89 5.65
N PRO A 2 -12.14 9.05 4.93
CA PRO A 2 -11.14 9.58 4.05
C PRO A 2 -11.92 10.33 2.99
N SER A 3 -12.15 11.59 3.25
CA SER A 3 -12.94 12.43 2.37
C SER A 3 -12.19 12.51 1.05
N VAL A 4 -12.79 11.94 -0.02
CA VAL A 4 -12.43 12.37 -1.35
C VAL A 4 -12.56 13.89 -1.31
N LEU A 5 -11.45 14.57 -1.57
CA LEU A 5 -11.42 16.02 -1.57
C LEU A 5 -12.51 16.51 -2.55
N HIS A 6 -13.22 17.55 -2.18
CA HIS A 6 -14.08 18.26 -3.14
C HIS A 6 -13.20 18.90 -4.21
N ASP A 7 -13.67 19.02 -5.45
CA ASP A 7 -12.91 19.63 -6.56
C ASP A 7 -12.29 20.98 -6.20
N SER A 8 -12.97 21.77 -5.37
CA SER A 8 -12.48 23.08 -4.88
C SER A 8 -11.27 22.99 -3.93
N GLN A 9 -11.00 21.82 -3.36
CA GLN A 9 -9.89 21.59 -2.43
C GLN A 9 -8.62 21.09 -3.11
N LEU A 10 -8.68 20.77 -4.41
CA LEU A 10 -7.49 20.43 -5.19
C LEU A 10 -6.60 21.66 -5.36
N THR A 11 -5.29 21.47 -5.19
CA THR A 11 -4.32 22.53 -5.52
C THR A 11 -4.32 22.82 -7.02
N ARG A 12 -3.72 23.94 -7.41
CA ARG A 12 -3.59 24.30 -8.83
C ARG A 12 -2.83 23.24 -9.63
N GLU A 13 -1.76 22.68 -9.04
CA GLU A 13 -0.94 21.63 -9.67
C GLU A 13 -1.73 20.32 -9.78
N GLN A 14 -2.44 19.93 -8.73
CA GLN A 14 -3.29 18.74 -8.75
C GLN A 14 -4.37 18.86 -9.83
N ARG A 15 -5.01 20.01 -9.95
CA ARG A 15 -6.01 20.27 -10.99
C ARG A 15 -5.41 20.23 -12.40
N ALA A 16 -4.22 20.80 -12.59
CA ALA A 16 -3.53 20.74 -13.87
C ALA A 16 -3.25 19.29 -14.31
N ILE A 17 -2.94 18.40 -13.37
CA ILE A 17 -2.74 16.97 -13.65
C ILE A 17 -4.07 16.27 -13.94
N VAL A 18 -5.14 16.59 -13.20
CA VAL A 18 -6.49 16.06 -13.49
C VAL A 18 -6.89 16.34 -14.93
N GLU A 19 -6.59 17.53 -15.43
CA GLU A 19 -7.03 18.05 -16.74
C GLU A 19 -6.03 17.78 -17.88
N LEU A 20 -4.95 17.01 -17.67
CA LEU A 20 -4.04 16.63 -18.75
C LEU A 20 -4.79 15.89 -19.87
N ARG A 21 -4.58 16.31 -21.12
CA ARG A 21 -5.21 15.69 -22.29
C ARG A 21 -4.74 14.25 -22.48
N PRO A 22 -5.62 13.32 -22.87
CA PRO A 22 -5.27 11.92 -23.12
C PRO A 22 -4.74 11.70 -24.55
N ASP A 23 -3.97 12.66 -25.08
CA ASP A 23 -3.31 12.59 -26.40
C ASP A 23 -2.02 11.76 -26.39
N ARG A 24 -1.52 11.46 -25.20
CA ARG A 24 -0.36 10.61 -24.93
C ARG A 24 -0.50 9.94 -23.57
N HIS A 25 0.34 8.93 -23.30
CA HIS A 25 0.44 8.35 -21.96
C HIS A 25 1.06 9.34 -20.96
N HIS A 26 0.70 9.23 -19.70
CA HIS A 26 1.25 10.08 -18.63
C HIS A 26 1.83 9.25 -17.50
N LEU A 27 3.00 9.65 -17.02
CA LEU A 27 3.59 9.19 -15.76
C LEU A 27 3.58 10.37 -14.77
N ILE A 28 2.90 10.17 -13.66
CA ILE A 28 2.74 11.17 -12.60
C ILE A 28 3.54 10.72 -11.39
N MET A 29 4.63 11.38 -11.13
CA MET A 29 5.47 11.09 -9.97
C MET A 29 5.03 11.93 -8.78
N GLY A 30 5.08 11.36 -7.58
CA GLY A 30 4.78 12.13 -6.37
C GLY A 30 5.17 11.37 -5.11
N PRO A 31 5.65 12.08 -4.07
CA PRO A 31 6.00 11.44 -2.79
C PRO A 31 4.76 10.93 -2.05
N PRO A 32 4.96 10.19 -0.94
CA PRO A 32 3.85 9.82 -0.07
C PRO A 32 3.09 11.08 0.39
N GLY A 33 1.77 10.99 0.50
CA GLY A 33 0.96 12.12 0.95
C GLY A 33 0.71 13.24 -0.07
N SER A 34 1.32 13.21 -1.27
CA SER A 34 1.09 14.22 -2.33
C SER A 34 -0.32 14.19 -2.94
N GLY A 35 -1.16 13.24 -2.53
CA GLY A 35 -2.53 13.14 -3.03
C GLY A 35 -2.67 12.35 -4.33
N LYS A 36 -1.69 11.53 -4.74
CA LYS A 36 -1.74 10.72 -5.98
C LYS A 36 -3.09 10.03 -6.19
N THR A 37 -3.54 9.27 -5.21
CA THR A 37 -4.82 8.53 -5.28
C THR A 37 -6.02 9.47 -5.42
N GLN A 38 -6.01 10.64 -4.77
CA GLN A 38 -7.05 11.65 -4.92
C GLN A 38 -7.08 12.21 -6.34
N VAL A 39 -5.92 12.63 -6.85
CA VAL A 39 -5.77 13.15 -8.22
C VAL A 39 -6.18 12.09 -9.25
N LEU A 40 -5.82 10.82 -9.02
CA LEU A 40 -6.21 9.69 -9.86
C LEU A 40 -7.73 9.57 -9.96
N LEU A 41 -8.45 9.62 -8.85
CA LEU A 41 -9.91 9.51 -8.82
C LEU A 41 -10.59 10.70 -9.53
N HIS A 42 -10.14 11.93 -9.25
CA HIS A 42 -10.65 13.12 -9.92
C HIS A 42 -10.36 13.10 -11.43
N ARG A 43 -9.17 12.59 -11.82
CA ARG A 43 -8.83 12.43 -13.23
C ARG A 43 -9.72 11.38 -13.92
N ALA A 44 -10.00 10.26 -13.27
CA ALA A 44 -10.93 9.24 -13.80
C ALA A 44 -12.32 9.84 -14.06
N ARG A 45 -12.84 10.61 -13.10
CA ARG A 45 -14.11 11.35 -13.26
C ARG A 45 -14.05 12.34 -14.41
N TRP A 46 -12.99 13.17 -14.46
CA TRP A 46 -12.82 14.19 -15.48
C TRP A 46 -12.75 13.58 -16.89
N LEU A 47 -11.91 12.55 -17.08
CA LEU A 47 -11.81 11.85 -18.37
C LEU A 47 -13.16 11.29 -18.81
N ARG A 48 -13.85 10.58 -17.90
CA ARG A 48 -15.16 10.00 -18.19
C ARG A 48 -16.17 11.05 -18.61
N GLN A 49 -16.26 12.17 -17.91
CA GLN A 49 -17.21 13.23 -18.19
C GLN A 49 -16.87 14.00 -19.46
N THR A 50 -15.60 14.37 -19.62
CA THR A 50 -15.12 15.18 -20.76
C THR A 50 -15.21 14.43 -22.08
N TYR A 51 -14.84 13.15 -22.07
CA TYR A 51 -14.82 12.31 -23.29
C TYR A 51 -16.03 11.39 -23.39
N LYS A 52 -17.00 11.51 -22.49
CA LYS A 52 -18.26 10.73 -22.46
C LYS A 52 -18.00 9.22 -22.53
N THR A 53 -16.94 8.76 -21.89
CA THR A 53 -16.55 7.35 -21.89
C THR A 53 -17.57 6.53 -21.10
N PRO A 54 -18.12 5.44 -21.69
CA PRO A 54 -19.04 4.56 -20.99
C PRO A 54 -18.33 3.76 -19.90
N PRO A 55 -19.05 3.17 -18.94
CA PRO A 55 -18.44 2.40 -17.85
C PRO A 55 -17.49 1.29 -18.31
N GLU A 56 -17.82 0.60 -19.39
CA GLU A 56 -17.02 -0.47 -19.98
C GLU A 56 -15.77 0.03 -20.71
N GLY A 57 -15.65 1.33 -20.94
CA GLY A 57 -14.54 1.93 -21.68
C GLY A 57 -13.35 2.34 -20.82
N PHE A 58 -13.40 2.17 -19.49
CA PHE A 58 -12.29 2.58 -18.63
C PHE A 58 -12.10 1.68 -17.40
N CYS A 59 -10.90 1.75 -16.81
CA CYS A 59 -10.57 1.01 -15.60
C CYS A 59 -9.60 1.81 -14.72
N VAL A 60 -9.78 1.69 -13.41
CA VAL A 60 -8.87 2.16 -12.38
C VAL A 60 -8.25 0.93 -11.72
N LEU A 61 -6.95 0.79 -11.89
CA LEU A 61 -6.19 -0.33 -11.36
C LEU A 61 -5.42 0.09 -10.11
N VAL A 62 -5.62 -0.64 -9.05
CA VAL A 62 -4.95 -0.45 -7.77
C VAL A 62 -4.22 -1.73 -7.38
N TYR A 63 -3.30 -1.61 -6.43
CA TYR A 63 -2.42 -2.73 -6.12
C TYR A 63 -3.06 -3.75 -5.18
N THR A 64 -3.82 -3.32 -4.15
CA THR A 64 -4.35 -4.22 -3.12
C THR A 64 -5.87 -4.29 -3.11
N ASN A 65 -6.41 -5.46 -2.75
CA ASN A 65 -7.85 -5.64 -2.54
C ASN A 65 -8.40 -4.73 -1.43
N VAL A 66 -7.60 -4.48 -0.39
CA VAL A 66 -7.96 -3.57 0.71
C VAL A 66 -8.14 -2.15 0.19
N LEU A 67 -7.21 -1.67 -0.64
CA LEU A 67 -7.31 -0.35 -1.28
C LEU A 67 -8.49 -0.29 -2.26
N THR A 68 -8.71 -1.35 -3.06
CA THR A 68 -9.88 -1.47 -3.94
C THR A 68 -11.17 -1.26 -3.16
N TYR A 69 -11.29 -1.94 -2.03
CA TYR A 69 -12.46 -1.86 -1.18
C TYR A 69 -12.64 -0.45 -0.59
N PHE A 70 -11.57 0.10 -0.03
CA PHE A 70 -11.53 1.46 0.49
C PHE A 70 -11.96 2.50 -0.55
N LEU A 71 -11.43 2.41 -1.76
CA LEU A 71 -11.77 3.34 -2.84
C LEU A 71 -13.22 3.18 -3.29
N ARG A 72 -13.74 1.97 -3.38
CA ARG A 72 -15.12 1.70 -3.80
C ARG A 72 -16.16 2.41 -2.93
N GLN A 73 -15.89 2.60 -1.65
CA GLN A 73 -16.75 3.38 -0.76
C GLN A 73 -16.80 4.87 -1.13
N SER A 74 -15.68 5.41 -1.64
CA SER A 74 -15.55 6.81 -2.02
C SER A 74 -16.00 7.11 -3.45
N LEU A 75 -16.15 6.07 -4.30
CA LEU A 75 -16.39 6.25 -5.74
C LEU A 75 -17.81 6.64 -6.07
N GLU A 76 -18.80 6.23 -5.27
CA GLU A 76 -20.20 6.62 -5.48
C GLU A 76 -20.35 8.14 -5.50
N PHE A 77 -19.63 8.81 -4.63
CA PHE A 77 -19.61 10.28 -4.57
C PHE A 77 -19.05 10.91 -5.85
N LEU A 78 -18.13 10.24 -6.53
CA LEU A 78 -17.54 10.70 -7.79
C LEU A 78 -18.31 10.23 -9.04
N GLY A 79 -19.37 9.44 -8.86
CA GLY A 79 -20.12 8.85 -9.96
C GLY A 79 -19.31 7.85 -10.78
N ILE A 80 -18.29 7.22 -10.19
CA ILE A 80 -17.50 6.16 -10.82
C ILE A 80 -18.09 4.79 -10.41
N PRO A 81 -18.45 3.93 -11.38
CA PRO A 81 -18.96 2.60 -11.06
C PRO A 81 -17.94 1.78 -10.28
N LYS A 82 -18.39 1.06 -9.26
CA LYS A 82 -17.51 0.24 -8.38
C LYS A 82 -16.74 -0.84 -9.15
N GLU A 83 -17.35 -1.34 -10.21
CA GLU A 83 -16.79 -2.39 -11.08
C GLU A 83 -15.56 -1.91 -11.85
N ASN A 84 -15.45 -0.61 -12.06
CA ASN A 84 -14.31 -0.01 -12.76
C ASN A 84 -13.04 0.06 -11.90
N VAL A 85 -13.14 -0.16 -10.58
CA VAL A 85 -11.99 -0.19 -9.68
C VAL A 85 -11.72 -1.63 -9.27
N ARG A 86 -10.54 -2.12 -9.62
CA ARG A 86 -10.11 -3.51 -9.39
C ARG A 86 -8.61 -3.61 -9.18
N THR A 87 -8.13 -4.76 -8.73
CA THR A 87 -6.70 -5.03 -8.74
C THR A 87 -6.24 -5.40 -10.14
N PHE A 88 -4.94 -5.18 -10.41
CA PHE A 88 -4.35 -5.59 -11.68
C PHE A 88 -4.47 -7.12 -11.89
N ASP A 89 -4.27 -7.90 -10.84
CA ASP A 89 -4.37 -9.36 -10.90
C ASP A 89 -5.80 -9.85 -11.19
N ASP A 90 -6.83 -9.26 -10.55
CA ASP A 90 -8.22 -9.60 -10.84
C ASP A 90 -8.57 -9.27 -12.30
N TRP A 91 -8.09 -8.14 -12.80
CA TRP A 91 -8.26 -7.79 -14.21
C TRP A 91 -7.55 -8.78 -15.14
N CYS A 92 -6.31 -9.17 -14.84
CA CYS A 92 -5.61 -10.21 -15.61
C CYS A 92 -6.30 -11.57 -15.58
N ALA A 93 -6.94 -11.93 -14.46
CA ALA A 93 -7.73 -13.16 -14.37
C ALA A 93 -8.97 -13.13 -15.29
N GLU A 94 -9.61 -11.99 -15.46
CA GLU A 94 -10.69 -11.80 -16.45
C GLU A 94 -10.17 -11.85 -17.88
N LEU A 95 -9.04 -11.19 -18.16
CA LEU A 95 -8.40 -11.26 -19.49
C LEU A 95 -7.98 -12.69 -19.84
N TRP A 96 -7.54 -13.48 -18.85
CA TRP A 96 -7.25 -14.90 -19.05
C TRP A 96 -8.49 -15.67 -19.53
N ASP A 97 -9.59 -15.49 -18.84
CA ASP A 97 -10.87 -16.16 -19.20
C ASP A 97 -11.35 -15.74 -20.60
N GLN A 98 -11.04 -14.51 -20.99
CA GLN A 98 -11.44 -13.95 -22.28
C GLN A 98 -10.54 -14.38 -23.46
N PHE A 99 -9.21 -14.34 -23.27
CA PHE A 99 -8.26 -14.52 -24.36
C PHE A 99 -7.58 -15.89 -24.35
N VAL A 100 -7.26 -16.45 -23.19
CA VAL A 100 -6.55 -17.72 -23.06
C VAL A 100 -7.54 -18.90 -23.01
N ARG A 101 -8.66 -18.74 -22.29
CA ARG A 101 -9.78 -19.70 -22.21
C ARG A 101 -9.35 -21.11 -21.76
N LYS A 102 -8.36 -21.20 -20.89
CA LYS A 102 -7.87 -22.44 -20.26
C LYS A 102 -8.02 -22.34 -18.74
N PRO A 103 -7.98 -23.46 -18.00
CA PRO A 103 -7.86 -23.40 -16.56
C PRO A 103 -6.69 -22.50 -16.14
N LYS A 104 -6.90 -21.64 -15.11
CA LYS A 104 -5.85 -20.75 -14.63
C LYS A 104 -4.71 -21.57 -14.01
N PRO A 105 -3.45 -21.22 -14.30
CA PRO A 105 -2.29 -21.87 -13.71
C PRO A 105 -2.33 -21.70 -12.18
N ARG A 106 -1.82 -22.69 -11.49
CA ARG A 106 -1.78 -22.70 -10.03
C ARG A 106 -0.36 -22.94 -9.55
N THR A 107 -0.03 -22.37 -8.40
CA THR A 107 1.24 -22.63 -7.71
C THR A 107 1.35 -24.09 -7.31
N LEU A 108 2.55 -24.56 -7.09
CA LEU A 108 2.76 -25.86 -6.42
C LEU A 108 2.05 -25.84 -5.06
N PRO A 109 1.51 -26.99 -4.61
CA PRO A 109 0.90 -27.07 -3.29
C PRO A 109 1.88 -26.70 -2.19
N ASP A 110 1.43 -25.89 -1.23
CA ASP A 110 2.19 -25.62 0.00
C ASP A 110 2.25 -26.89 0.91
N ARG A 111 2.97 -26.80 2.03
CA ARG A 111 3.09 -27.92 2.99
C ARG A 111 1.73 -28.41 3.55
N ARG A 112 0.66 -27.61 3.39
CA ARG A 112 -0.72 -27.95 3.78
C ARG A 112 -1.55 -28.42 2.59
N GLY A 113 -0.94 -28.69 1.44
CA GLY A 113 -1.63 -29.11 0.21
C GLY A 113 -2.46 -28.00 -0.46
N ARG A 114 -2.30 -26.74 -0.09
CA ARG A 114 -3.05 -25.63 -0.67
C ARG A 114 -2.31 -25.07 -1.88
N SER A 115 -3.03 -24.85 -2.95
CA SER A 115 -2.51 -24.28 -4.20
C SER A 115 -3.33 -23.03 -4.56
N PHE A 116 -2.67 -22.00 -5.02
CA PHE A 116 -3.24 -20.69 -5.33
C PHE A 116 -3.13 -20.41 -6.83
N ILE A 117 -3.84 -19.41 -7.34
CA ILE A 117 -3.64 -18.94 -8.72
C ILE A 117 -2.22 -18.37 -8.82
N ASP A 118 -1.48 -18.84 -9.83
CA ASP A 118 -0.17 -18.27 -10.17
C ASP A 118 -0.38 -17.06 -11.07
N PHE A 119 -0.45 -15.88 -10.47
CA PHE A 119 -0.69 -14.64 -11.21
C PHE A 119 0.47 -14.24 -12.11
N ALA A 120 1.70 -14.63 -11.81
CA ALA A 120 2.83 -14.41 -12.70
C ALA A 120 2.64 -15.20 -14.01
N ALA A 121 2.29 -16.48 -13.91
CA ALA A 121 1.97 -17.31 -15.05
C ALA A 121 0.70 -16.82 -15.80
N VAL A 122 -0.32 -16.34 -15.08
CA VAL A 122 -1.52 -15.72 -15.67
C VAL A 122 -1.12 -14.51 -16.52
N ARG A 123 -0.35 -13.56 -15.96
CA ARG A 123 0.11 -12.38 -16.70
C ARG A 123 0.92 -12.74 -17.94
N ALA A 124 1.88 -13.65 -17.80
CA ALA A 124 2.70 -14.11 -18.93
C ALA A 124 1.85 -14.73 -20.05
N GLY A 125 0.89 -15.59 -19.70
CA GLY A 125 0.02 -16.23 -20.68
C GLY A 125 -0.95 -15.26 -21.36
N VAL A 126 -1.48 -14.27 -20.63
CA VAL A 126 -2.29 -13.18 -21.21
C VAL A 126 -1.46 -12.40 -22.22
N LEU A 127 -0.26 -11.94 -21.83
CA LEU A 127 0.61 -11.18 -22.73
C LEU A 127 0.96 -11.97 -23.99
N GLN A 128 1.33 -13.25 -23.85
CA GLN A 128 1.61 -14.13 -24.96
C GLN A 128 0.41 -14.27 -25.91
N SER A 129 -0.80 -14.45 -25.35
CA SER A 129 -2.02 -14.56 -26.15
C SER A 129 -2.32 -13.27 -26.92
N LEU A 130 -2.12 -12.11 -26.30
CA LEU A 130 -2.28 -10.82 -26.96
C LEU A 130 -1.26 -10.60 -28.09
N GLN A 131 0.00 -11.00 -27.89
CA GLN A 131 1.09 -10.86 -28.88
C GLN A 131 0.97 -11.81 -30.08
N SER A 132 0.52 -13.04 -29.84
CA SER A 132 0.41 -14.06 -30.88
C SER A 132 -0.81 -13.91 -31.78
N GLY A 133 -1.63 -12.88 -31.56
CA GLY A 133 -2.86 -12.68 -32.33
C GLY A 133 -3.91 -13.78 -32.09
N GLY A 134 -3.72 -14.59 -31.06
CA GLY A 134 -4.57 -15.76 -30.76
C GLY A 134 -6.02 -15.46 -30.41
N GLY A 135 -6.41 -14.19 -30.42
CA GLY A 135 -7.79 -13.74 -30.29
C GLY A 135 -8.20 -12.70 -31.34
N LEU A 136 -7.26 -12.20 -32.13
CA LEU A 136 -7.45 -11.14 -33.10
C LEU A 136 -7.21 -11.65 -34.52
N SER A 137 -7.97 -12.66 -34.95
CA SER A 137 -8.16 -12.86 -36.39
C SER A 137 -8.67 -11.53 -36.96
N ALA A 138 -8.09 -11.07 -38.08
CA ALA A 138 -8.37 -9.79 -38.74
C ALA A 138 -9.86 -9.53 -39.13
N ARG A 139 -10.78 -10.36 -38.66
CA ARG A 139 -12.24 -10.29 -38.88
C ARG A 139 -13.06 -10.01 -37.62
N VAL A 140 -12.42 -9.83 -36.43
CA VAL A 140 -13.17 -9.47 -35.22
C VAL A 140 -13.14 -7.95 -35.09
N PRO A 141 -14.30 -7.26 -34.99
CA PRO A 141 -14.35 -5.86 -34.58
C PRO A 141 -13.52 -5.68 -33.31
N GLN A 142 -12.82 -4.57 -33.16
CA GLN A 142 -11.93 -4.27 -32.01
C GLN A 142 -12.48 -4.92 -30.72
N PRO A 143 -11.67 -5.71 -30.00
CA PRO A 143 -12.20 -6.50 -28.88
C PRO A 143 -12.95 -5.56 -27.95
N LYS A 144 -14.15 -5.99 -27.48
CA LYS A 144 -15.00 -5.25 -26.53
C LYS A 144 -14.26 -4.84 -25.23
N SER A 145 -13.03 -5.28 -25.07
CA SER A 145 -12.14 -5.08 -23.93
C SER A 145 -11.04 -4.04 -24.17
N PHE A 146 -11.02 -3.35 -25.30
CA PHE A 146 -10.07 -2.25 -25.52
C PHE A 146 -10.57 -0.99 -24.82
N LEU A 147 -9.86 -0.60 -23.75
CA LEU A 147 -10.24 0.52 -22.91
C LEU A 147 -9.78 1.86 -23.52
N ASP A 148 -10.64 2.88 -23.48
CA ASP A 148 -10.27 4.23 -23.89
C ASP A 148 -9.19 4.79 -22.99
N PHE A 149 -9.31 4.53 -21.67
CA PHE A 149 -8.28 4.90 -20.72
C PHE A 149 -8.18 3.93 -19.53
N VAL A 150 -6.96 3.78 -19.03
CA VAL A 150 -6.67 3.09 -17.77
C VAL A 150 -5.86 4.03 -16.89
N LEU A 151 -6.23 4.10 -15.61
CA LEU A 151 -5.46 4.79 -14.59
C LEU A 151 -4.89 3.75 -13.64
N VAL A 152 -3.60 3.87 -13.34
CA VAL A 152 -2.87 2.93 -12.48
C VAL A 152 -2.36 3.66 -11.26
N ASP A 153 -2.70 3.19 -10.08
CA ASP A 153 -2.07 3.62 -8.83
C ASP A 153 -0.89 2.71 -8.49
N GLU A 154 0.14 3.25 -7.86
CA GLU A 154 1.36 2.53 -7.45
C GLU A 154 2.07 1.81 -8.61
N GLY A 155 2.18 2.46 -9.77
CA GLY A 155 2.75 1.86 -10.98
C GLY A 155 4.17 1.30 -10.85
N GLN A 156 4.96 1.75 -9.87
CA GLN A 156 6.29 1.21 -9.59
C GLN A 156 6.28 -0.24 -9.12
N ASP A 157 5.12 -0.79 -8.72
CA ASP A 157 4.99 -2.17 -8.31
C ASP A 157 4.63 -3.13 -9.45
N LEU A 158 4.33 -2.59 -10.63
CA LEU A 158 4.06 -3.38 -11.82
C LEU A 158 5.35 -3.74 -12.55
N ASP A 159 5.42 -4.98 -13.05
CA ASP A 159 6.53 -5.48 -13.85
C ASP A 159 6.37 -5.15 -15.35
N ALA A 160 7.40 -5.45 -16.15
CA ALA A 160 7.40 -5.26 -17.59
C ALA A 160 6.25 -6.00 -18.31
N THR A 161 5.87 -7.19 -17.81
CA THR A 161 4.76 -7.99 -18.34
C THR A 161 3.44 -7.25 -18.18
N ALA A 162 3.23 -6.65 -16.99
CA ALA A 162 2.05 -5.84 -16.70
C ALA A 162 1.94 -4.63 -17.64
N TYR A 163 3.04 -3.91 -17.83
CA TYR A 163 3.07 -2.78 -18.77
C TYR A 163 2.83 -3.23 -20.21
N GLY A 164 3.33 -4.41 -20.61
CA GLY A 164 3.06 -5.01 -21.91
C GLY A 164 1.57 -5.25 -22.15
N ILE A 165 0.85 -5.78 -21.15
CA ILE A 165 -0.61 -5.99 -21.21
C ILE A 165 -1.34 -4.65 -21.28
N LEU A 166 -1.01 -3.72 -20.38
CA LEU A 166 -1.64 -2.40 -20.32
C LEU A 166 -1.58 -1.67 -21.66
N ARG A 167 -0.43 -1.66 -22.32
CA ARG A 167 -0.25 -1.01 -23.63
C ARG A 167 -1.06 -1.63 -24.75
N GLN A 168 -1.30 -2.93 -24.70
CA GLN A 168 -2.11 -3.61 -25.71
C GLN A 168 -3.60 -3.47 -25.47
N MET A 169 -4.01 -3.18 -24.23
CA MET A 169 -5.42 -3.17 -23.83
C MET A 169 -6.02 -1.77 -23.69
N THR A 170 -5.23 -0.70 -23.83
CA THR A 170 -5.73 0.66 -23.64
C THR A 170 -5.17 1.65 -24.66
N ARG A 171 -5.97 2.67 -25.01
CA ARG A 171 -5.54 3.80 -25.83
C ARG A 171 -4.73 4.81 -25.04
N HIS A 172 -5.11 5.05 -23.78
CA HIS A 172 -4.46 6.04 -22.93
C HIS A 172 -4.18 5.48 -21.54
N LEU A 173 -2.93 5.58 -21.11
CA LEU A 173 -2.50 5.24 -19.75
C LEU A 173 -2.15 6.51 -18.97
N THR A 174 -2.65 6.59 -17.74
CA THR A 174 -2.10 7.49 -16.71
C THR A 174 -1.60 6.65 -15.55
N VAL A 175 -0.31 6.68 -15.30
CA VAL A 175 0.33 5.92 -14.23
C VAL A 175 0.76 6.87 -13.13
N PHE A 176 0.34 6.60 -11.90
CA PHE A 176 0.77 7.29 -10.69
C PHE A 176 1.79 6.42 -9.97
N ALA A 177 2.95 7.00 -9.60
CA ALA A 177 4.04 6.24 -9.03
C ALA A 177 4.83 7.01 -7.97
N ASP A 178 5.48 6.26 -7.08
CA ASP A 178 6.50 6.73 -6.15
C ASP A 178 7.64 5.71 -6.08
N ALA A 179 8.74 5.98 -6.76
CA ALA A 179 9.89 5.07 -6.82
C ALA A 179 10.49 4.73 -5.45
N ARG A 180 10.27 5.57 -4.43
CA ARG A 180 10.80 5.37 -3.07
C ARG A 180 9.96 4.37 -2.26
N GLN A 181 8.70 4.13 -2.67
CA GLN A 181 7.78 3.18 -2.04
C GLN A 181 7.69 1.84 -2.76
N GLN A 182 8.64 1.51 -3.62
CA GLN A 182 8.72 0.21 -4.26
C GLN A 182 9.12 -0.84 -3.22
N ILE A 183 8.20 -1.70 -2.84
CA ILE A 183 8.41 -2.78 -1.87
C ILE A 183 8.39 -4.17 -2.51
N PHE A 184 7.99 -4.26 -3.78
CA PHE A 184 7.93 -5.51 -4.52
C PHE A 184 9.19 -5.72 -5.37
N GLU A 185 9.68 -6.95 -5.36
CA GLU A 185 10.77 -7.36 -6.25
C GLU A 185 10.25 -7.48 -7.69
N GLY A 186 11.03 -6.95 -8.65
CA GLY A 186 10.64 -6.98 -10.07
C GLY A 186 9.73 -5.85 -10.53
N GLY A 187 9.37 -4.89 -9.66
CA GLY A 187 8.66 -3.69 -10.09
C GLY A 187 9.53 -2.76 -10.94
N ALA A 188 8.89 -1.95 -11.79
CA ALA A 188 9.57 -1.10 -12.75
C ALA A 188 10.23 0.14 -12.12
N SER A 189 11.47 0.43 -12.50
CA SER A 189 12.13 1.71 -12.22
C SER A 189 11.47 2.86 -13.00
N VAL A 190 11.78 4.09 -12.61
CA VAL A 190 11.24 5.29 -13.32
C VAL A 190 11.60 5.27 -14.80
N SER A 191 12.84 4.90 -15.14
CA SER A 191 13.30 4.83 -16.53
C SER A 191 12.56 3.73 -17.32
N GLU A 192 12.33 2.57 -16.72
CA GLU A 192 11.56 1.51 -17.35
C GLU A 192 10.10 1.90 -17.54
N MET A 193 9.47 2.55 -16.54
CA MET A 193 8.11 3.08 -16.68
C MET A 193 8.03 4.09 -17.84
N GLN A 194 9.00 5.02 -17.93
CA GLN A 194 9.06 6.00 -19.03
C GLN A 194 9.21 5.31 -20.38
N GLN A 195 10.07 4.29 -20.48
CA GLN A 195 10.26 3.51 -21.70
C GLN A 195 8.98 2.75 -22.08
N HIS A 196 8.35 2.08 -21.12
CA HIS A 196 7.09 1.36 -21.34
C HIS A 196 5.95 2.28 -21.81
N LEU A 197 5.91 3.51 -21.30
CA LEU A 197 4.92 4.51 -21.71
C LEU A 197 5.32 5.28 -22.97
N ALA A 198 6.49 4.99 -23.55
CA ALA A 198 7.05 5.71 -24.70
C ALA A 198 7.09 7.24 -24.47
N LEU A 199 7.48 7.66 -23.28
CA LEU A 199 7.57 9.07 -22.96
C LEU A 199 8.88 9.66 -23.44
N THR A 200 8.78 10.73 -24.23
CA THR A 200 9.91 11.57 -24.65
C THR A 200 9.91 12.82 -23.77
N GLY A 201 10.55 12.80 -22.61
CA GLY A 201 10.62 13.95 -21.73
C GLY A 201 10.33 13.66 -20.26
N GLN A 202 10.20 14.72 -19.47
CA GLN A 202 9.98 14.60 -18.02
C GLN A 202 8.56 14.13 -17.69
N SER A 203 8.47 13.27 -16.69
CA SER A 203 7.21 12.90 -16.04
C SER A 203 6.63 14.11 -15.34
N ALA A 204 5.30 14.25 -15.32
CA ALA A 204 4.66 15.24 -14.48
C ALA A 204 4.91 14.89 -13.00
N SER A 205 5.13 15.91 -12.18
CA SER A 205 5.36 15.70 -10.74
C SER A 205 4.27 16.40 -9.94
N LEU A 206 3.74 15.67 -8.96
CA LEU A 206 2.97 16.27 -7.88
C LEU A 206 3.95 16.81 -6.86
N LEU A 207 3.85 18.11 -6.58
CA LEU A 207 4.60 18.70 -5.49
C LEU A 207 4.14 18.11 -4.15
N PRO A 208 5.04 17.99 -3.18
CA PRO A 208 4.68 17.48 -1.88
C PRO A 208 3.77 18.46 -1.15
N ALA A 209 2.47 18.18 -1.14
CA ALA A 209 1.55 18.73 -0.16
C ALA A 209 1.40 17.66 0.92
N TYR A 210 2.27 17.69 1.94
CA TYR A 210 2.28 16.61 2.93
C TYR A 210 1.09 16.70 3.85
N ARG A 211 0.34 15.59 3.89
CA ARG A 211 -0.63 15.34 4.96
C ARG A 211 0.05 14.96 6.27
N ASN A 212 1.26 14.44 6.20
CA ASN A 212 2.04 14.04 7.37
C ASN A 212 2.50 15.26 8.15
N SER A 213 2.56 15.15 9.48
CA SER A 213 3.19 16.19 10.31
C SER A 213 4.68 16.33 9.98
N PRO A 214 5.29 17.52 10.25
CA PRO A 214 6.71 17.71 10.05
C PRO A 214 7.59 16.67 10.76
N ASP A 215 7.17 16.25 11.96
CA ASP A 215 7.94 15.28 12.76
C ASP A 215 7.89 13.88 12.15
N ILE A 216 6.77 13.48 11.55
CA ILE A 216 6.66 12.22 10.79
C ILE A 216 7.55 12.27 9.55
N ALA A 217 7.54 13.38 8.81
CA ALA A 217 8.37 13.52 7.61
C ALA A 217 9.86 13.47 7.93
N LYS A 218 10.28 14.08 9.05
CA LYS A 218 11.66 13.97 9.53
C LYS A 218 12.03 12.54 9.89
N LEU A 219 11.20 11.82 10.65
CA LEU A 219 11.45 10.41 10.93
C LEU A 219 11.51 9.59 9.65
N ALA A 220 10.60 9.80 8.71
CA ALA A 220 10.57 9.10 7.43
C ALA A 220 11.85 9.32 6.60
N SER A 221 12.48 10.49 6.70
CA SER A 221 13.72 10.81 5.95
C SER A 221 14.90 9.91 6.32
N TYR A 222 14.94 9.36 7.52
CA TYR A 222 15.97 8.40 7.94
C TYR A 222 15.86 7.04 7.23
N PHE A 223 14.69 6.70 6.72
CA PHE A 223 14.41 5.43 6.02
C PHE A 223 14.40 5.55 4.49
N GLY A 224 14.55 6.77 3.96
CA GLY A 224 14.60 7.05 2.54
C GLY A 224 15.21 8.42 2.28
N ASN A 225 15.42 8.77 1.02
CA ASN A 225 15.96 10.09 0.68
C ASN A 225 15.07 11.21 1.24
N ALA A 226 15.67 12.23 1.82
CA ALA A 226 14.97 13.39 2.32
C ALA A 226 14.09 14.02 1.22
N TYR A 227 12.93 14.49 1.63
CA TYR A 227 12.04 15.24 0.76
C TYR A 227 12.33 16.73 0.98
N ASP A 228 13.12 17.35 0.11
CA ASP A 228 13.42 18.78 0.19
C ASP A 228 12.23 19.62 -0.29
N GLY A 229 12.04 20.79 0.31
CA GLY A 229 11.04 21.80 -0.13
C GLY A 229 9.59 21.51 0.27
N MET A 230 9.36 20.95 1.45
CA MET A 230 8.04 20.48 1.91
C MET A 230 7.13 21.57 2.44
N ASN A 231 5.89 21.64 1.94
CA ASN A 231 4.79 22.38 2.57
C ASN A 231 3.94 21.42 3.41
N TYR A 232 3.94 21.62 4.74
CA TYR A 232 3.19 20.80 5.67
C TYR A 232 1.79 21.39 5.88
N LEU A 233 0.77 20.54 5.73
CA LEU A 233 -0.63 20.93 5.97
C LEU A 233 -1.06 20.68 7.41
N ALA A 234 -0.43 19.73 8.11
CA ALA A 234 -0.77 19.39 9.48
C ALA A 234 -0.15 20.39 10.48
N GLN A 235 -0.97 20.93 11.39
CA GLN A 235 -0.55 21.91 12.39
C GLN A 235 -0.10 21.29 13.71
N GLU A 236 -0.59 20.10 14.05
CA GLU A 236 -0.23 19.43 15.31
C GLU A 236 1.14 18.77 15.20
N ARG A 237 2.00 19.10 16.19
CA ARG A 237 3.34 18.55 16.32
C ARG A 237 3.40 17.62 17.50
N GLN A 238 3.44 16.32 17.22
CA GLN A 238 3.72 15.32 18.23
C GLN A 238 4.84 14.43 17.73
N LYS A 239 5.97 14.42 18.47
CA LYS A 239 7.14 13.62 18.09
C LYS A 239 6.79 12.14 18.05
N PRO A 240 7.23 11.40 17.02
CA PRO A 240 7.16 9.95 16.99
C PRO A 240 7.77 9.34 18.25
N CYS A 241 7.21 8.21 18.70
CA CYS A 241 7.64 7.53 19.90
C CYS A 241 8.06 6.09 19.58
N LEU A 242 9.25 5.69 20.05
CA LEU A 242 9.68 4.28 20.07
C LEU A 242 9.60 3.77 21.50
N TYR A 243 8.82 2.73 21.73
CA TYR A 243 8.72 2.04 23.01
C TYR A 243 9.56 0.76 22.99
N VAL A 244 10.47 0.64 23.93
CA VAL A 244 11.26 -0.57 24.15
C VAL A 244 10.63 -1.34 25.30
N ALA A 245 9.86 -2.36 24.96
CA ALA A 245 9.16 -3.22 25.91
C ALA A 245 10.12 -4.17 26.62
N ALA A 246 9.78 -4.58 27.84
CA ALA A 246 10.52 -5.60 28.57
C ALA A 246 10.32 -6.98 27.93
N ASP A 247 9.11 -7.29 27.50
CA ASP A 247 8.70 -8.53 26.85
C ASP A 247 7.48 -8.33 25.93
N TRP A 248 6.95 -9.41 25.37
CA TRP A 248 5.82 -9.37 24.45
C TRP A 248 4.50 -8.97 25.10
N GLU A 249 4.27 -9.31 26.36
CA GLU A 249 3.05 -8.93 27.08
C GLU A 249 3.06 -7.43 27.42
N ASP A 250 4.21 -6.91 27.86
CA ASP A 250 4.40 -5.49 28.11
C ASP A 250 4.24 -4.66 26.81
N GLU A 251 4.75 -5.16 25.67
CA GLU A 251 4.52 -4.52 24.37
C GLU A 251 3.02 -4.42 24.06
N MET A 252 2.27 -5.50 24.28
CA MET A 252 0.84 -5.55 23.98
C MET A 252 0.01 -4.73 24.96
N ASP A 253 0.38 -4.69 26.25
CA ASP A 253 -0.25 -3.84 27.26
C ASP A 253 -0.09 -2.37 26.87
N LYS A 254 1.13 -1.97 26.52
CA LYS A 254 1.41 -0.60 26.10
C LYS A 254 0.70 -0.22 24.81
N LEU A 255 0.66 -1.13 23.83
CA LEU A 255 -0.07 -0.93 22.57
C LEU A 255 -1.56 -0.69 22.84
N ALA A 256 -2.16 -1.48 23.74
CA ALA A 256 -3.55 -1.34 24.13
C ALA A 256 -3.83 0.02 24.80
N ASP A 257 -2.95 0.46 25.70
CA ASP A 257 -3.08 1.77 26.36
C ASP A 257 -2.99 2.92 25.36
N VAL A 258 -2.04 2.87 24.43
CA VAL A 258 -1.93 3.87 23.37
C VAL A 258 -3.19 3.90 22.52
N LEU A 259 -3.76 2.76 22.14
CA LEU A 259 -5.00 2.71 21.36
C LEU A 259 -6.20 3.32 22.13
N ARG A 260 -6.31 3.08 23.44
CA ARG A 260 -7.34 3.72 24.31
C ARG A 260 -7.17 5.23 24.32
N GLU A 261 -5.93 5.72 24.53
CA GLU A 261 -5.61 7.14 24.51
C GLU A 261 -6.00 7.79 23.18
N ARG A 262 -5.60 7.19 22.05
CA ARG A 262 -5.91 7.72 20.72
C ARG A 262 -7.40 7.71 20.39
N ARG A 263 -8.14 6.72 20.88
CA ARG A 263 -9.60 6.69 20.75
C ARG A 263 -10.28 7.84 21.48
N LEU A 264 -9.78 8.22 22.66
CA LEU A 264 -10.29 9.40 23.41
C LEU A 264 -10.08 10.70 22.64
N LEU A 265 -9.02 10.77 21.81
CA LEU A 265 -8.74 11.90 20.94
C LEU A 265 -9.47 11.83 19.59
N ASN A 266 -10.35 10.85 19.39
CA ASN A 266 -11.06 10.58 18.13
C ASN A 266 -10.12 10.33 16.93
N HIS A 267 -8.93 9.79 17.16
CA HIS A 267 -7.98 9.47 16.11
C HIS A 267 -8.29 8.10 15.48
N LYS A 268 -8.28 8.04 14.16
CA LYS A 268 -8.30 6.79 13.39
C LYS A 268 -6.91 6.16 13.44
N CYS A 269 -6.83 4.95 13.98
CA CYS A 269 -5.57 4.23 14.18
C CYS A 269 -5.39 3.09 13.18
N GLY A 270 -4.21 3.06 12.54
CA GLY A 270 -3.72 1.93 11.79
C GLY A 270 -2.64 1.18 12.56
N ILE A 271 -2.78 -0.14 12.72
CA ILE A 271 -1.75 -1.02 13.27
C ILE A 271 -1.12 -1.74 12.11
N ILE A 272 0.17 -1.53 11.87
CA ILE A 272 0.86 -2.13 10.73
C ILE A 272 1.91 -3.09 11.23
N VAL A 273 1.79 -4.35 10.83
CA VAL A 273 2.61 -5.46 11.31
C VAL A 273 3.43 -6.09 10.18
N PRO A 274 4.58 -6.73 10.50
CA PRO A 274 5.46 -7.32 9.51
C PRO A 274 4.82 -8.44 8.69
N THR A 275 4.09 -9.35 9.34
CA THR A 275 3.54 -10.55 8.70
C THR A 275 2.06 -10.77 8.99
N ASN A 276 1.40 -11.60 8.18
CA ASN A 276 0.02 -12.01 8.47
C ASN A 276 -0.07 -12.84 9.75
N ARG A 277 0.98 -13.54 10.16
CA ARG A 277 1.04 -14.25 11.45
C ARG A 277 0.99 -13.25 12.60
N ASP A 278 1.76 -12.18 12.52
CA ASP A 278 1.74 -11.09 13.52
C ASP A 278 0.37 -10.41 13.57
N LEU A 279 -0.30 -10.25 12.43
CA LEU A 279 -1.63 -9.68 12.37
C LEU A 279 -2.61 -10.49 13.24
N PHE A 280 -2.64 -11.82 13.10
CA PHE A 280 -3.50 -12.67 13.94
C PHE A 280 -3.08 -12.67 15.41
N SER A 281 -1.77 -12.75 15.67
CA SER A 281 -1.23 -12.73 17.03
C SER A 281 -1.60 -11.44 17.77
N VAL A 282 -1.32 -10.29 17.15
CA VAL A 282 -1.63 -8.97 17.73
C VAL A 282 -3.14 -8.78 17.88
N THR A 283 -3.97 -9.21 16.91
CA THR A 283 -5.42 -9.15 17.02
C THR A 283 -5.92 -9.90 18.26
N ASN A 284 -5.46 -11.14 18.45
CA ASN A 284 -5.88 -11.96 19.59
C ASN A 284 -5.46 -11.32 20.91
N LYS A 285 -4.22 -10.84 21.02
CA LYS A 285 -3.70 -10.20 22.22
C LYS A 285 -4.41 -8.89 22.57
N LEU A 286 -4.80 -8.10 21.56
CA LEU A 286 -5.61 -6.89 21.76
C LEU A 286 -7.04 -7.25 22.20
N LYS A 287 -7.63 -8.31 21.64
CA LYS A 287 -8.95 -8.80 22.05
C LYS A 287 -8.96 -9.27 23.51
N GLU A 288 -7.90 -9.97 23.98
CA GLU A 288 -7.70 -10.33 25.39
C GLU A 288 -7.70 -9.11 26.30
N ARG A 289 -7.29 -7.94 25.79
CA ARG A 289 -7.26 -6.64 26.49
C ARG A 289 -8.51 -5.77 26.28
N GLY A 290 -9.56 -6.36 25.68
CA GLY A 290 -10.84 -5.68 25.44
C GLY A 290 -10.80 -4.66 24.29
N ILE A 291 -9.83 -4.77 23.38
CA ILE A 291 -9.73 -3.93 22.19
C ILE A 291 -10.11 -4.72 20.95
N GLU A 292 -11.20 -4.30 20.32
CA GLU A 292 -11.59 -4.81 19.00
C GLU A 292 -10.79 -4.12 17.91
N VAL A 293 -10.41 -4.88 16.86
CA VAL A 293 -9.69 -4.38 15.69
C VAL A 293 -10.29 -4.96 14.43
N HIS A 294 -10.35 -4.18 13.36
CA HIS A 294 -10.73 -4.65 12.03
C HIS A 294 -9.49 -5.14 11.28
N GLN A 295 -9.54 -6.36 10.77
CA GLN A 295 -8.44 -6.94 10.01
C GLN A 295 -8.53 -6.56 8.54
N ALA A 296 -7.54 -5.84 8.03
CA ALA A 296 -7.39 -5.55 6.60
C ALA A 296 -6.70 -6.73 5.90
N ILE A 297 -7.41 -7.82 5.76
CA ILE A 297 -6.98 -9.00 5.01
C ILE A 297 -7.72 -9.00 3.68
N ALA A 298 -7.08 -9.49 2.61
CA ALA A 298 -7.73 -9.64 1.32
C ALA A 298 -9.04 -10.44 1.44
N VAL A 299 -10.16 -9.80 1.13
CA VAL A 299 -11.55 -10.29 1.35
C VAL A 299 -11.91 -11.50 0.47
N ARG A 300 -10.95 -12.11 -0.24
CA ARG A 300 -11.16 -13.29 -1.12
C ARG A 300 -11.85 -14.50 -0.46
N ARG A 301 -12.14 -14.47 0.86
CA ARG A 301 -12.69 -15.61 1.61
C ARG A 301 -13.96 -15.29 2.40
N GLY A 302 -14.76 -14.32 1.96
CA GLY A 302 -16.05 -14.03 2.62
C GLY A 302 -15.93 -13.31 3.97
N GLY A 303 -14.77 -12.71 4.27
CA GLY A 303 -14.59 -11.85 5.43
C GLY A 303 -15.32 -10.51 5.24
N THR A 304 -15.81 -9.94 6.32
CA THR A 304 -16.38 -8.59 6.32
C THR A 304 -15.24 -7.59 6.10
N PRO A 305 -15.36 -6.70 5.10
CA PRO A 305 -14.35 -5.69 4.89
C PRO A 305 -14.26 -4.73 6.08
N PRO A 306 -13.09 -4.15 6.38
CA PRO A 306 -12.95 -3.20 7.46
C PRO A 306 -13.82 -1.98 7.23
N ASP A 307 -14.49 -1.53 8.30
CA ASP A 307 -15.19 -0.25 8.30
C ASP A 307 -14.18 0.89 8.50
N PHE A 308 -13.83 1.57 7.41
CA PHE A 308 -12.89 2.69 7.40
C PHE A 308 -13.48 3.98 7.99
N ASP A 309 -14.78 4.04 8.22
CA ASP A 309 -15.43 5.21 8.85
C ASP A 309 -15.49 5.10 10.37
N SER A 310 -15.35 3.91 10.90
CA SER A 310 -15.29 3.63 12.33
C SER A 310 -13.98 4.13 12.96
N LEU A 311 -14.02 4.41 14.28
CA LEU A 311 -12.83 4.62 15.12
C LEU A 311 -12.20 3.31 15.60
N THR A 312 -12.77 2.16 15.22
CA THR A 312 -12.15 0.86 15.50
C THR A 312 -10.82 0.75 14.76
N PRO A 313 -9.70 0.46 15.46
CA PRO A 313 -8.40 0.37 14.83
C PRO A 313 -8.38 -0.66 13.71
N ILE A 314 -7.68 -0.36 12.63
CA ILE A 314 -7.49 -1.28 11.51
C ILE A 314 -6.10 -1.87 11.59
N ILE A 315 -6.00 -3.21 11.61
CA ILE A 315 -4.72 -3.91 11.54
C ILE A 315 -4.45 -4.47 10.15
N ALA A 316 -3.25 -4.21 9.61
CA ALA A 316 -2.83 -4.59 8.28
C ALA A 316 -1.37 -5.02 8.25
N SER A 317 -0.96 -5.82 7.24
CA SER A 317 0.45 -5.96 6.90
C SER A 317 0.95 -4.71 6.16
N TYR A 318 2.27 -4.49 6.09
CA TYR A 318 2.86 -3.37 5.34
C TYR A 318 2.35 -3.30 3.90
N HIS A 319 2.17 -4.44 3.24
CA HIS A 319 1.66 -4.52 1.87
C HIS A 319 0.21 -4.08 1.77
N ASN A 320 -0.64 -4.53 2.70
CA ASN A 320 -2.07 -4.18 2.72
C ASN A 320 -2.33 -2.76 3.22
N ALA A 321 -1.40 -2.17 3.98
CA ALA A 321 -1.48 -0.79 4.44
C ALA A 321 -1.12 0.23 3.34
N LYS A 322 -0.51 -0.23 2.24
CA LYS A 322 -0.13 0.65 1.14
C LYS A 322 -1.36 1.32 0.53
N GLY A 323 -1.29 2.64 0.34
CA GLY A 323 -2.42 3.47 -0.12
C GLY A 323 -3.41 3.90 0.97
N LEU A 324 -3.43 3.23 2.14
CA LEU A 324 -4.26 3.66 3.28
C LEU A 324 -3.66 4.88 3.98
N THR A 325 -4.48 5.58 4.74
CA THR A 325 -4.07 6.75 5.52
C THR A 325 -4.82 6.78 6.84
N PHE A 326 -4.11 7.07 7.93
CA PHE A 326 -4.63 7.11 9.30
C PHE A 326 -4.18 8.39 9.99
N ASP A 327 -4.88 8.79 11.05
CA ASP A 327 -4.40 9.89 11.90
C ASP A 327 -3.15 9.45 12.65
N CYS A 328 -3.20 8.25 13.23
CA CYS A 328 -2.08 7.65 13.95
C CYS A 328 -1.76 6.27 13.39
N VAL A 329 -0.47 5.95 13.31
CA VAL A 329 0.01 4.62 12.95
C VAL A 329 0.84 4.03 14.08
N LEU A 330 0.57 2.76 14.38
CA LEU A 330 1.28 1.98 15.36
C LEU A 330 2.01 0.84 14.64
N LEU A 331 3.32 0.76 14.80
CA LEU A 331 4.22 -0.22 14.21
C LEU A 331 4.79 -1.12 15.32
N PRO A 332 4.03 -2.11 15.82
CA PRO A 332 4.52 -3.04 16.82
C PRO A 332 5.38 -4.14 16.18
N LYS A 333 6.02 -4.93 17.03
CA LYS A 333 6.81 -6.10 16.65
C LYS A 333 8.00 -5.80 15.72
N LEU A 334 8.64 -4.63 15.93
CA LEU A 334 9.85 -4.26 15.21
C LEU A 334 11.06 -5.03 15.77
N VAL A 335 11.10 -6.34 15.50
CA VAL A 335 12.15 -7.25 15.94
C VAL A 335 12.79 -7.96 14.76
N GLU A 336 14.09 -8.29 14.89
CA GLU A 336 14.87 -8.88 13.80
C GLU A 336 14.24 -10.17 13.25
N ASN A 337 13.70 -11.02 14.12
CA ASN A 337 13.09 -12.28 13.72
C ASN A 337 11.93 -12.14 12.73
N ASN A 338 11.20 -11.03 12.78
CA ASN A 338 10.09 -10.78 11.87
C ASN A 338 10.53 -10.28 10.49
N PHE A 339 11.80 -9.93 10.34
CA PHE A 339 12.38 -9.38 9.10
C PHE A 339 13.56 -10.22 8.56
N GLN A 340 13.83 -11.41 9.10
CA GLN A 340 14.99 -12.23 8.72
C GLN A 340 15.10 -12.53 7.21
N ARG A 341 13.96 -12.60 6.51
CA ARG A 341 13.90 -12.86 5.06
C ARG A 341 13.84 -11.58 4.22
N VAL A 342 13.99 -10.43 4.85
CA VAL A 342 13.89 -9.12 4.21
C VAL A 342 15.24 -8.45 4.24
N THR A 343 15.78 -8.06 3.07
CA THR A 343 17.04 -7.31 3.02
C THR A 343 16.94 -5.99 3.78
N GLY A 344 18.03 -5.46 4.30
CA GLY A 344 18.04 -4.22 5.05
C GLY A 344 17.41 -3.05 4.26
N GLU A 345 17.70 -2.95 2.95
CA GLU A 345 17.10 -1.91 2.09
C GLU A 345 15.58 -2.07 1.98
N ARG A 346 15.10 -3.29 1.74
CA ARG A 346 13.66 -3.57 1.67
C ARG A 346 12.98 -3.31 3.01
N ARG A 347 13.61 -3.66 4.13
CA ARG A 347 13.10 -3.37 5.47
C ARG A 347 12.92 -1.86 5.68
N ARG A 348 13.91 -1.06 5.31
CA ARG A 348 13.81 0.41 5.37
C ARG A 348 12.66 0.95 4.54
N ARG A 349 12.45 0.41 3.34
CA ARG A 349 11.29 0.78 2.49
C ARG A 349 9.96 0.39 3.13
N LEU A 350 9.85 -0.77 3.76
CA LEU A 350 8.65 -1.17 4.50
C LEU A 350 8.37 -0.21 5.65
N LEU A 351 9.40 0.13 6.46
CA LEU A 351 9.26 1.10 7.55
C LEU A 351 8.87 2.48 7.02
N LEU A 352 9.46 2.94 5.93
CA LEU A 352 9.07 4.18 5.25
C LEU A 352 7.58 4.15 4.85
N VAL A 353 7.13 3.06 4.23
CA VAL A 353 5.71 2.87 3.88
C VAL A 353 4.84 2.96 5.13
N GLY A 354 5.15 2.23 6.19
CA GLY A 354 4.38 2.25 7.44
C GLY A 354 4.32 3.63 8.07
N ILE A 355 5.46 4.27 8.28
CA ILE A 355 5.57 5.61 8.91
C ILE A 355 4.77 6.64 8.11
N THR A 356 4.84 6.62 6.79
CA THR A 356 4.15 7.59 5.92
C THR A 356 2.64 7.36 5.79
N ARG A 357 2.09 6.32 6.40
CA ARG A 357 0.61 6.15 6.49
C ARG A 357 -0.03 7.03 7.55
N ALA A 358 0.74 7.57 8.50
CA ALA A 358 0.24 8.47 9.53
C ALA A 358 0.17 9.92 9.05
N THR A 359 -0.84 10.66 9.48
CA THR A 359 -0.92 12.11 9.24
C THR A 359 -0.48 12.94 10.45
N GLN A 360 -0.74 12.46 11.67
CA GLN A 360 -0.54 13.21 12.91
C GLN A 360 0.56 12.62 13.77
N TRP A 361 0.59 11.29 13.97
CA TRP A 361 1.52 10.68 14.91
C TRP A 361 1.88 9.23 14.57
N VAL A 362 3.11 8.85 14.96
CA VAL A 362 3.65 7.48 14.79
C VAL A 362 4.13 6.95 16.14
N TYR A 363 3.68 5.73 16.45
CA TYR A 363 4.18 4.91 17.53
C TYR A 363 4.89 3.69 16.96
N LEU A 364 6.07 3.42 17.46
CA LEU A 364 6.86 2.23 17.14
C LEU A 364 7.08 1.44 18.43
N SER A 365 7.15 0.12 18.35
CA SER A 365 7.58 -0.68 19.50
C SER A 365 8.42 -1.89 19.12
N THR A 366 9.31 -2.23 20.03
CA THR A 366 10.21 -3.37 19.96
C THR A 366 10.36 -4.01 21.34
N VAL A 367 10.95 -5.19 21.40
CA VAL A 367 11.22 -5.91 22.67
C VAL A 367 12.71 -5.89 22.91
N ARG A 368 13.09 -5.60 24.17
CA ARG A 368 14.48 -5.54 24.63
C ARG A 368 15.23 -6.83 24.31
N GLY A 369 16.40 -6.69 23.70
CA GLY A 369 17.24 -7.83 23.28
C GLY A 369 16.84 -8.49 21.96
N TRP A 370 15.75 -8.02 21.30
CA TRP A 370 15.26 -8.55 20.01
C TRP A 370 15.16 -7.48 18.93
N GLU A 371 15.71 -6.29 19.22
CA GLU A 371 15.57 -5.11 18.36
C GLU A 371 16.08 -5.35 16.94
N LEU A 372 15.58 -4.54 15.99
CA LEU A 372 16.04 -4.56 14.60
C LEU A 372 17.52 -4.20 14.47
N GLY A 373 18.22 -4.77 13.49
CA GLY A 373 19.59 -4.42 13.15
C GLY A 373 19.80 -2.98 12.68
N ASP A 374 18.74 -2.24 12.34
CA ASP A 374 18.79 -0.81 11.95
C ASP A 374 18.77 0.16 13.14
N GLN A 375 19.21 -0.26 14.33
CA GLN A 375 19.23 0.59 15.54
C GLN A 375 19.98 1.89 15.37
N ASP A 376 21.00 1.93 14.50
CA ASP A 376 21.75 3.16 14.23
C ASP A 376 20.84 4.26 13.68
N ILE A 377 19.84 3.91 12.86
CA ILE A 377 18.86 4.85 12.34
C ILE A 377 18.00 5.42 13.48
N PHE A 378 17.47 4.56 14.34
CA PHE A 378 16.68 5.00 15.48
C PHE A 378 17.48 5.82 16.48
N ARG A 379 18.73 5.42 16.74
CA ARG A 379 19.66 6.17 17.60
C ARG A 379 19.96 7.56 17.02
N GLN A 380 20.23 7.65 15.71
CA GLN A 380 20.46 8.93 15.05
C GLN A 380 19.24 9.84 15.13
N ALA A 381 18.04 9.31 14.87
CA ALA A 381 16.79 10.07 14.99
C ALA A 381 16.56 10.55 16.44
N THR A 382 16.92 9.74 17.44
CA THR A 382 16.83 10.11 18.86
C THR A 382 17.81 11.21 19.22
N VAL A 383 19.07 11.09 18.82
CA VAL A 383 20.11 12.12 19.07
C VAL A 383 19.73 13.46 18.44
N ASN A 384 19.15 13.44 17.23
CA ASN A 384 18.68 14.64 16.56
C ASN A 384 17.37 15.20 17.15
N GLY A 385 16.76 14.49 18.12
CA GLY A 385 15.52 14.90 18.75
C GLY A 385 14.27 14.72 17.89
N ASP A 386 14.34 13.91 16.83
CA ASP A 386 13.26 13.62 15.89
C ASP A 386 12.46 12.36 16.28
N LEU A 387 12.98 11.57 17.24
CA LEU A 387 12.33 10.39 17.81
C LEU A 387 12.44 10.42 19.33
N PHE A 388 11.33 10.22 20.03
CA PHE A 388 11.29 10.05 21.48
C PHE A 388 11.37 8.55 21.82
N VAL A 389 12.34 8.14 22.65
CA VAL A 389 12.45 6.74 23.11
C VAL A 389 11.95 6.65 24.54
N LYS A 390 11.08 5.68 24.79
CA LYS A 390 10.59 5.33 26.12
C LYS A 390 10.85 3.84 26.37
N GLU A 391 11.50 3.54 27.49
CA GLU A 391 11.74 2.17 27.90
C GLU A 391 10.75 1.73 28.98
N SER A 392 10.41 0.44 28.97
CA SER A 392 9.66 -0.17 30.05
C SER A 392 10.46 -0.13 31.36
N ALA A 393 9.79 0.26 32.44
CA ALA A 393 10.34 0.19 33.79
C ALA A 393 10.37 -1.25 34.35
N ALA A 394 9.68 -2.20 33.71
CA ALA A 394 9.70 -3.60 34.13
C ALA A 394 11.10 -4.19 33.94
N THR A 395 11.65 -4.75 34.98
CA THR A 395 12.91 -5.52 34.94
C THR A 395 12.61 -6.84 34.23
N THR A 396 13.30 -7.11 33.11
CA THR A 396 13.24 -8.43 32.47
C THR A 396 13.68 -9.47 33.50
N PRO A 397 12.89 -10.50 33.80
CA PRO A 397 13.38 -11.62 34.60
C PRO A 397 14.61 -12.18 33.91
N LEU A 398 15.73 -12.34 34.60
CA LEU A 398 16.91 -13.04 34.12
C LEU A 398 16.46 -14.38 33.55
N ALA A 399 16.64 -14.55 32.25
CA ALA A 399 16.25 -15.75 31.52
C ALA A 399 17.07 -16.95 32.04
N THR A 400 16.51 -17.69 32.98
CA THR A 400 16.84 -19.06 33.26
C THR A 400 15.64 -19.89 32.79
N ALA A 401 15.54 -20.08 31.51
CA ALA A 401 14.80 -21.18 30.91
C ALA A 401 15.20 -21.27 29.44
N SER A 402 15.71 -22.40 29.06
CA SER A 402 15.80 -22.86 27.68
C SER A 402 14.49 -22.60 26.98
N VAL A 403 14.50 -21.56 26.10
CA VAL A 403 13.40 -21.27 25.22
C VAL A 403 13.32 -22.45 24.25
N GLU A 404 12.35 -23.31 24.43
CA GLU A 404 11.89 -24.19 23.36
C GLU A 404 11.46 -23.25 22.22
N VAL A 405 12.31 -23.15 21.22
CA VAL A 405 11.97 -22.56 19.94
C VAL A 405 10.83 -23.42 19.40
N PRO A 406 9.59 -22.91 19.31
CA PRO A 406 8.55 -23.67 18.65
C PRO A 406 9.05 -23.99 17.24
N PRO A 407 8.87 -25.21 16.72
CA PRO A 407 9.42 -25.62 15.45
C PRO A 407 9.04 -24.58 14.41
N SER A 408 10.03 -24.13 13.66
CA SER A 408 9.86 -23.20 12.54
C SER A 408 8.89 -23.83 11.55
N THR A 409 7.60 -23.52 11.69
CA THR A 409 6.67 -23.77 10.63
C THR A 409 6.99 -22.71 9.58
N ASP A 410 7.74 -23.13 8.56
CA ASP A 410 7.98 -22.33 7.35
C ASP A 410 6.64 -22.05 6.65
N ASP A 411 5.89 -21.12 7.18
CA ASP A 411 4.88 -20.44 6.40
C ASP A 411 5.65 -19.42 5.56
N GLU A 412 5.98 -19.81 4.33
CA GLU A 412 6.34 -18.81 3.33
C GLU A 412 5.30 -17.70 3.39
N PRO A 413 5.71 -16.44 3.58
CA PRO A 413 4.79 -15.35 3.36
C PRO A 413 4.37 -15.44 1.90
N SER A 414 3.11 -15.75 1.64
CA SER A 414 2.53 -15.55 0.32
C SER A 414 2.60 -14.05 0.04
N PHE A 415 3.69 -13.63 -0.56
CA PHE A 415 3.86 -12.31 -1.16
C PHE A 415 3.08 -12.29 -2.48
N LEU A 416 1.75 -12.31 -2.41
CA LEU A 416 0.85 -12.01 -3.52
C LEU A 416 -0.44 -11.38 -2.98
#